data_8ba5f808e886bac91c3a0da8f401b1df
#
_entry.id   8ba5f808e886bac91c3a0da8f401b1df
#
_cell.length_a   1.000
_cell.length_b   1.000
_cell.length_c   1.000
_cell.angle_alpha   90.00
_cell.angle_beta   90.00
_cell.angle_gamma   90.00
#
_symmetry.space_group_name_H-M   'P 1'
#
loop_
_entity.id
_entity.type
_entity.pdbx_description
1 polymer ?
#
loop_
_entity_poly.entity_id
_entity_poly.type
_entity_poly.pdbx_seq_one_letter_code
_entity_poly.pdbx_strand_id
1 'polypeptide(L)'
;MAHQLNIEYGDDVLASAAMPKEEFDAEAKLLLAAKLYELGKLSSGQAAGLCGKGRVDFLLSLPRVGVSITNLRPEDSEAELEFLRNG
;
A
#
# COMPACT_ATOMS: atom_id res chain seq x y z
N MET A 1 -0.55 -20.45 3.26
CA MET A 1 -1.63 -20.54 2.26
C MET A 1 -2.04 -19.17 1.78
N ALA A 2 -2.35 -19.05 0.50
CA ALA A 2 -2.80 -17.77 -0.06
C ALA A 2 -4.30 -17.60 0.12
N HIS A 3 -4.72 -16.38 0.34
CA HIS A 3 -6.13 -16.00 0.43
C HIS A 3 -6.41 -14.91 -0.57
N GLN A 4 -7.66 -14.75 -0.96
CA GLN A 4 -8.06 -13.71 -1.89
C GLN A 4 -9.18 -12.88 -1.28
N LEU A 5 -9.14 -11.59 -1.56
CA LEU A 5 -10.19 -10.65 -1.19
C LEU A 5 -10.86 -10.16 -2.47
N ASN A 6 -12.17 -10.37 -2.58
CA ASN A 6 -12.95 -9.89 -3.72
C ASN A 6 -13.89 -8.80 -3.24
N ILE A 7 -13.86 -7.66 -3.93
CA ILE A 7 -14.73 -6.53 -3.63
C ILE A 7 -15.55 -6.25 -4.88
N GLU A 8 -16.88 -6.36 -4.75
CA GLU A 8 -17.78 -6.05 -5.85
C GLU A 8 -18.17 -4.57 -5.78
N TYR A 9 -18.21 -3.93 -6.93
CA TYR A 9 -18.61 -2.53 -7.01
C TYR A 9 -19.21 -2.26 -8.38
N GLY A 10 -20.10 -1.27 -8.45
CA GLY A 10 -20.76 -0.92 -9.69
C GLY A 10 -20.06 0.23 -10.40
N ASP A 11 -20.54 0.53 -11.60
CA ASP A 11 -20.00 1.63 -12.40
C ASP A 11 -20.15 2.98 -11.71
N ASP A 12 -21.12 3.10 -10.81
CA ASP A 12 -21.34 4.33 -10.06
C ASP A 12 -20.12 4.68 -9.18
N VAL A 13 -19.45 3.65 -8.65
CA VAL A 13 -18.25 3.87 -7.85
C VAL A 13 -17.12 4.43 -8.71
N LEU A 14 -16.94 3.87 -9.90
CA LEU A 14 -15.91 4.37 -10.82
C LEU A 14 -16.21 5.80 -11.26
N ALA A 15 -17.46 6.10 -11.52
CA ALA A 15 -17.86 7.46 -11.89
C ALA A 15 -17.60 8.45 -10.76
N SER A 16 -17.93 8.07 -9.52
CA SER A 16 -17.70 8.92 -8.36
C SER A 16 -16.22 9.14 -8.09
N ALA A 17 -15.42 8.08 -8.27
CA ALA A 17 -13.97 8.18 -8.07
C ALA A 17 -13.27 8.86 -9.23
N ALA A 18 -13.94 9.01 -10.37
CA ALA A 18 -13.39 9.60 -11.58
C ALA A 18 -12.14 8.86 -12.07
N MET A 19 -12.21 7.54 -12.03
CA MET A 19 -11.10 6.66 -12.41
C MET A 19 -11.56 5.53 -13.30
N PRO A 20 -10.73 5.09 -14.26
CA PRO A 20 -11.01 3.83 -14.94
C PRO A 20 -10.79 2.65 -13.98
N LYS A 21 -11.32 1.49 -14.37
CA LYS A 21 -11.30 0.31 -13.50
C LYS A 21 -9.88 -0.08 -13.06
N GLU A 22 -8.93 -0.08 -14.00
CA GLU A 22 -7.56 -0.50 -13.70
C GLU A 22 -6.91 0.43 -12.68
N GLU A 23 -7.13 1.71 -12.84
CA GLU A 23 -6.59 2.70 -11.91
C GLU A 23 -7.25 2.59 -10.55
N PHE A 24 -8.57 2.40 -10.52
CA PHE A 24 -9.31 2.22 -9.28
C PHE A 24 -8.82 0.99 -8.52
N ASP A 25 -8.66 -0.12 -9.21
CA ASP A 25 -8.22 -1.36 -8.55
C ASP A 25 -6.83 -1.21 -7.93
N ALA A 26 -5.91 -0.57 -8.66
CA ALA A 26 -4.55 -0.35 -8.16
C ALA A 26 -4.57 0.60 -6.97
N GLU A 27 -5.33 1.67 -7.05
CA GLU A 27 -5.43 2.65 -5.98
C GLU A 27 -6.06 2.05 -4.73
N ALA A 28 -7.10 1.24 -4.91
CA ALA A 28 -7.75 0.57 -3.78
C ALA A 28 -6.78 -0.35 -3.04
N LYS A 29 -5.97 -1.10 -3.77
CA LYS A 29 -4.98 -1.98 -3.15
C LYS A 29 -3.94 -1.17 -2.37
N LEU A 30 -3.48 -0.07 -2.94
CA LEU A 30 -2.51 0.78 -2.27
C LEU A 30 -3.10 1.41 -1.00
N LEU A 31 -4.32 1.93 -1.09
CA LEU A 31 -4.97 2.54 0.07
C LEU A 31 -5.18 1.54 1.19
N LEU A 32 -5.62 0.33 0.85
CA LEU A 32 -5.80 -0.72 1.84
C LEU A 32 -4.48 -1.08 2.51
N ALA A 33 -3.44 -1.31 1.71
CA ALA A 33 -2.13 -1.68 2.24
C ALA A 33 -1.55 -0.56 3.10
N ALA A 34 -1.65 0.68 2.64
CA ALA A 34 -1.10 1.84 3.35
C ALA A 34 -1.78 2.04 4.69
N LYS A 35 -3.11 1.89 4.73
CA LYS A 35 -3.84 2.08 5.98
C LYS A 35 -3.53 0.97 6.98
N LEU A 36 -3.47 -0.26 6.53
CA LEU A 36 -3.12 -1.37 7.41
C LEU A 36 -1.69 -1.23 7.95
N TYR A 37 -0.78 -0.73 7.12
CA TYR A 37 0.57 -0.43 7.56
C TYR A 37 0.57 0.68 8.61
N GLU A 38 -0.15 1.77 8.35
CA GLU A 38 -0.25 2.88 9.27
C GLU A 38 -0.80 2.47 10.63
N LEU A 39 -1.81 1.58 10.62
CA LEU A 39 -2.44 1.10 11.85
C LEU A 39 -1.61 0.06 12.60
N GLY A 40 -0.48 -0.34 12.06
CA GLY A 40 0.37 -1.32 12.72
C GLY A 40 -0.04 -2.76 12.50
N LYS A 41 -0.91 -3.01 11.52
CA LYS A 41 -1.40 -4.37 11.24
C LYS A 41 -0.47 -5.15 10.32
N LEU A 42 0.26 -4.46 9.44
CA LEU A 42 1.17 -5.10 8.50
C LEU A 42 2.53 -4.43 8.55
N SER A 43 3.58 -5.21 8.28
CA SER A 43 4.90 -4.65 8.01
C SER A 43 4.91 -4.03 6.61
N SER A 44 5.93 -3.24 6.31
CA SER A 44 6.06 -2.64 4.99
C SER A 44 6.21 -3.68 3.89
N GLY A 45 6.92 -4.78 4.18
CA GLY A 45 7.06 -5.87 3.22
C GLY A 45 5.74 -6.56 2.92
N GLN A 46 4.94 -6.81 3.96
CA GLN A 46 3.63 -7.42 3.79
C GLN A 46 2.69 -6.48 3.03
N ALA A 47 2.69 -5.20 3.38
CA ALA A 47 1.84 -4.22 2.71
C ALA A 47 2.22 -4.06 1.25
N ALA A 48 3.52 -4.00 0.95
CA ALA A 48 3.99 -3.90 -0.42
C ALA A 48 3.54 -5.11 -1.24
N GLY A 49 3.67 -6.31 -0.67
CA GLY A 49 3.21 -7.53 -1.33
C GLY A 49 1.71 -7.53 -1.59
N LEU A 50 0.94 -7.00 -0.65
CA LEU A 50 -0.52 -6.94 -0.79
C LEU A 50 -0.94 -6.09 -1.98
N CYS A 51 -0.23 -5.00 -2.25
CA CYS A 51 -0.57 -4.13 -3.38
C CYS A 51 0.29 -4.36 -4.62
N GLY A 52 1.09 -5.43 -4.62
CA GLY A 52 1.87 -5.80 -5.80
C GLY A 52 3.03 -4.86 -6.12
N LYS A 53 3.58 -4.20 -5.12
CA LYS A 53 4.69 -3.27 -5.30
C LYS A 53 5.94 -3.80 -4.60
N GLY A 54 7.10 -3.28 -5.04
CA GLY A 54 8.31 -3.46 -4.27
C GLY A 54 8.23 -2.63 -2.98
N ARG A 55 9.06 -2.98 -2.00
CA ARG A 55 9.03 -2.32 -0.70
C ARG A 55 9.31 -0.81 -0.80
N VAL A 56 10.31 -0.43 -1.58
CA VAL A 56 10.65 0.99 -1.74
C VAL A 56 9.55 1.73 -2.48
N ASP A 57 9.00 1.13 -3.55
CA ASP A 57 7.90 1.73 -4.28
C ASP A 57 6.70 1.97 -3.37
N PHE A 58 6.42 1.01 -2.50
CA PHE A 58 5.32 1.15 -1.54
C PHE A 58 5.58 2.33 -0.60
N LEU A 59 6.77 2.39 0.00
CA LEU A 59 7.11 3.46 0.93
C LEU A 59 7.06 4.83 0.27
N LEU A 60 7.55 4.92 -0.97
CA LEU A 60 7.52 6.20 -1.70
C LEU A 60 6.12 6.60 -2.12
N SER A 61 5.18 5.67 -2.14
CA SER A 61 3.77 5.95 -2.45
C SER A 61 3.00 6.50 -1.25
N LEU A 62 3.50 6.30 -0.03
CA LEU A 62 2.76 6.64 1.19
C LEU A 62 2.39 8.12 1.30
N PRO A 63 3.28 9.08 1.00
CA PRO A 63 2.89 10.50 1.09
C PRO A 63 1.74 10.85 0.17
N ARG A 64 1.63 10.19 -0.98
CA ARG A 64 0.55 10.43 -1.93
C ARG A 64 -0.82 10.09 -1.33
N VAL A 65 -0.87 9.14 -0.42
CA VAL A 65 -2.11 8.73 0.22
C VAL A 65 -2.21 9.22 1.68
N GLY A 66 -1.36 10.17 2.04
CA GLY A 66 -1.46 10.83 3.34
C GLY A 66 -0.83 10.08 4.49
N VAL A 67 0.05 9.11 4.23
CA VAL A 67 0.73 8.34 5.27
C VAL A 67 2.19 8.73 5.29
N SER A 68 2.73 8.98 6.48
CA SER A 68 4.12 9.41 6.61
C SER A 68 5.09 8.22 6.55
N ILE A 69 6.19 8.40 5.83
CA ILE A 69 7.27 7.42 5.81
C ILE A 69 7.92 7.28 7.19
N THR A 70 7.82 8.33 8.02
CA THR A 70 8.44 8.32 9.34
C THR A 70 7.75 7.39 10.33
N ASN A 71 6.66 6.75 9.92
CA ASN A 71 5.95 5.78 10.75
C ASN A 71 6.57 4.38 10.72
N LEU A 72 7.84 4.29 10.35
CA LEU A 72 8.55 3.00 10.34
C LEU A 72 8.54 2.38 11.73
N ARG A 73 8.32 1.07 11.79
CA ARG A 73 8.28 0.32 13.04
C ARG A 73 9.60 -0.40 13.28
N PRO A 74 9.88 -0.79 14.55
CA PRO A 74 11.11 -1.49 14.85
C PRO A 74 11.34 -2.75 14.03
N GLU A 75 10.29 -3.53 13.77
CA GLU A 75 10.40 -4.76 13.01
C GLU A 75 10.75 -4.54 11.55
N ASP A 76 10.52 -3.33 11.03
CA ASP A 76 10.81 -2.98 9.65
C ASP A 76 12.12 -2.23 9.50
N SER A 77 12.54 -1.54 10.55
CA SER A 77 13.43 -0.39 10.42
C SER A 77 14.79 -0.71 9.84
N GLU A 78 15.43 -1.80 10.27
CA GLU A 78 16.80 -2.05 9.84
C GLU A 78 16.91 -2.34 8.35
N ALA A 79 16.11 -3.27 7.86
CA ALA A 79 16.13 -3.64 6.46
C ALA A 79 15.70 -2.47 5.57
N GLU A 80 14.72 -1.71 6.02
CA GLU A 80 14.17 -0.61 5.22
C GLU A 80 15.09 0.59 5.18
N LEU A 81 15.68 0.94 6.31
CA LEU A 81 16.64 2.04 6.33
C LEU A 81 17.86 1.72 5.50
N GLU A 82 18.33 0.48 5.56
CA GLU A 82 19.44 0.06 4.73
C GLU A 82 19.09 0.14 3.25
N PHE A 83 17.91 -0.34 2.89
CA PHE A 83 17.45 -0.30 1.51
C PHE A 83 17.34 1.14 1.01
N LEU A 84 16.71 2.02 1.78
CA LEU A 84 16.55 3.42 1.40
C LEU A 84 17.88 4.14 1.30
N ARG A 85 18.84 3.77 2.15
CA ARG A 85 20.14 4.40 2.16
C ARG A 85 20.98 3.97 0.95
N ASN A 86 20.84 2.73 0.54
CA ASN A 86 21.64 2.16 -0.54
C ASN A 86 20.94 2.16 -1.90
N GLY A 87 19.65 2.36 -1.88
CA GLY A 87 18.87 2.34 -3.10
C GLY A 87 18.84 3.66 -3.76
#